data_0859955a32c189ae1afa6253ece5f019
#
_entry.id   0859955a32c189ae1afa6253ece5f019
#
_cell.length_a   1.000
_cell.length_b   1.000
_cell.length_c   1.000
_cell.angle_alpha   90.00
_cell.angle_beta   90.00
_cell.angle_gamma   90.00
#
_symmetry.space_group_name_H-M   'P 1'
#
loop_
_entity.id
_entity.type
_entity.pdbx_description
1 polymer ?
#
loop_
_entity_poly.entity_id
_entity_poly.type
_entity_poly.pdbx_seq_one_letter_code
_entity_poly.pdbx_strand_id
1 'polypeptide(L)'
;AQQESLSDSVNTLVKTRVTVTRVAIRYLKNQRDPASLAAINKLLGTAGDSLAKAEAYNKEWQKLPQVKGQEAALTDEMQKSWNQMHEVMRLSIEYLRADNYQAYGDLDAQQAQDDMEAVYNRWRAENNTLLKAATEENQSSFTQMQWRLAEILLAVIAVLVVIWQGLQHLLLKPLHSIMDHIRAIAGGDLTQEIAI
;
A
#
# COMPACT_ATOMS: atom_id res chain seq x y z
N ALA A 1 -4.78 -1.58 0.06
CA ALA A 1 -6.12 -1.44 0.68
C ALA A 1 -6.80 -0.12 0.27
N GLN A 2 -6.25 1.08 0.62
CA GLN A 2 -6.90 2.37 0.32
C GLN A 2 -7.11 2.59 -1.19
N GLN A 3 -6.08 2.38 -1.99
CA GLN A 3 -6.14 2.52 -3.44
C GLN A 3 -7.08 1.50 -4.09
N GLU A 4 -7.13 0.31 -3.58
CA GLU A 4 -8.00 -0.77 -4.04
C GLU A 4 -9.48 -0.43 -3.77
N SER A 5 -9.84 -0.07 -2.53
CA SER A 5 -11.21 0.30 -2.17
C SER A 5 -11.72 1.49 -2.98
N LEU A 6 -10.89 2.51 -3.21
CA LEU A 6 -11.27 3.63 -4.07
C LEU A 6 -11.44 3.19 -5.52
N SER A 7 -10.51 2.40 -6.05
CA SER A 7 -10.59 1.86 -7.41
C SER A 7 -11.88 1.06 -7.63
N ASP A 8 -12.21 0.20 -6.67
CA ASP A 8 -13.42 -0.61 -6.72
C ASP A 8 -14.69 0.26 -6.69
N SER A 9 -14.70 1.32 -5.88
CA SER A 9 -15.83 2.25 -5.81
C SER A 9 -16.03 3.03 -7.12
N VAL A 10 -14.95 3.53 -7.71
CA VAL A 10 -14.97 4.26 -9.00
C VAL A 10 -15.41 3.33 -10.13
N ASN A 11 -14.78 2.16 -10.25
CA ASN A 11 -15.09 1.19 -11.30
C ASN A 11 -16.53 0.68 -11.21
N THR A 12 -17.05 0.52 -9.99
CA THR A 12 -18.43 0.08 -9.78
C THR A 12 -19.44 1.16 -10.19
N LEU A 13 -19.14 2.45 -9.96
CA LEU A 13 -19.95 3.55 -10.51
C LEU A 13 -19.97 3.57 -12.03
N VAL A 14 -18.83 3.35 -12.67
CA VAL A 14 -18.75 3.27 -14.14
C VAL A 14 -19.54 2.07 -14.67
N LYS A 15 -19.48 0.92 -14.01
CA LYS A 15 -20.30 -0.25 -14.35
C LYS A 15 -21.81 0.04 -14.18
N THR A 16 -22.18 0.76 -13.14
CA THR A 16 -23.57 1.21 -12.93
C THR A 16 -24.03 2.04 -14.12
N ARG A 17 -23.22 2.97 -14.59
CA ARG A 17 -23.53 3.77 -15.78
C ARG A 17 -23.73 2.91 -17.03
N VAL A 18 -22.89 1.91 -17.25
CA VAL A 18 -23.07 0.98 -18.40
C VAL A 18 -24.43 0.28 -18.34
N THR A 19 -24.85 -0.18 -17.16
CA THR A 19 -26.16 -0.82 -16.96
C THR A 19 -27.31 0.16 -17.21
N VAL A 20 -27.21 1.37 -16.68
CA VAL A 20 -28.19 2.46 -16.89
C VAL A 20 -28.32 2.80 -18.37
N THR A 21 -27.19 2.88 -19.11
CA THR A 21 -27.19 3.13 -20.54
C THR A 21 -27.92 2.04 -21.32
N ARG A 22 -27.76 0.79 -20.91
CA ARG A 22 -28.52 -0.33 -21.54
C ARG A 22 -30.04 -0.16 -21.38
N VAL A 23 -30.48 0.32 -20.23
CA VAL A 23 -31.89 0.65 -20.00
C VAL A 23 -32.33 1.79 -20.92
N ALA A 24 -31.56 2.85 -21.00
CA ALA A 24 -31.84 4.02 -21.84
C ALA A 24 -31.98 3.62 -23.33
N ILE A 25 -31.13 2.73 -23.84
CA ILE A 25 -31.19 2.22 -25.20
C ILE A 25 -32.52 1.48 -25.45
N ARG A 26 -33.02 0.71 -24.48
CA ARG A 26 -34.31 0.04 -24.61
C ARG A 26 -35.47 1.02 -24.68
N TYR A 27 -35.41 2.11 -23.92
CA TYR A 27 -36.38 3.21 -24.03
C TYR A 27 -36.34 3.87 -25.39
N LEU A 28 -35.16 4.13 -25.93
CA LEU A 28 -34.97 4.70 -27.28
C LEU A 28 -35.54 3.80 -28.36
N LYS A 29 -35.43 2.49 -28.25
CA LYS A 29 -36.00 1.52 -29.17
C LYS A 29 -37.52 1.32 -28.98
N ASN A 30 -38.14 2.08 -28.08
CA ASN A 30 -39.56 2.01 -27.79
C ASN A 30 -40.06 0.59 -27.43
N GLN A 31 -39.20 -0.18 -26.75
CA GLN A 31 -39.54 -1.53 -26.30
C GLN A 31 -40.41 -1.48 -25.04
N ARG A 32 -41.72 -1.60 -25.26
CA ARG A 32 -42.74 -1.49 -24.19
C ARG A 32 -43.56 -2.77 -23.99
N ASP A 33 -43.25 -3.84 -24.68
CA ASP A 33 -43.88 -5.14 -24.48
C ASP A 33 -43.56 -5.71 -23.08
N PRO A 34 -44.35 -6.60 -22.52
CA PRO A 34 -44.17 -7.11 -21.16
C PRO A 34 -42.78 -7.73 -20.92
N ALA A 35 -42.24 -8.45 -21.90
CA ALA A 35 -40.90 -9.04 -21.78
C ALA A 35 -39.83 -7.98 -21.72
N SER A 36 -39.92 -6.93 -22.55
CA SER A 36 -38.97 -5.80 -22.55
C SER A 36 -39.05 -5.00 -21.25
N LEU A 37 -40.22 -4.75 -20.73
CA LEU A 37 -40.44 -4.08 -19.44
C LEU A 37 -39.87 -4.92 -18.28
N ALA A 38 -40.03 -6.23 -18.29
CA ALA A 38 -39.41 -7.12 -17.30
C ALA A 38 -37.87 -7.06 -17.38
N ALA A 39 -37.30 -7.03 -18.58
CA ALA A 39 -35.84 -6.87 -18.76
C ALA A 39 -35.35 -5.51 -18.29
N ILE A 40 -36.09 -4.43 -18.54
CA ILE A 40 -35.78 -3.08 -18.03
C ILE A 40 -35.77 -3.07 -16.50
N ASN A 41 -36.82 -3.62 -15.87
CA ASN A 41 -36.91 -3.68 -14.41
C ASN A 41 -35.76 -4.48 -13.79
N LYS A 42 -35.40 -5.60 -14.42
CA LYS A 42 -34.25 -6.40 -13.99
C LYS A 42 -32.91 -5.61 -14.07
N LEU A 43 -32.69 -4.90 -15.17
CA LEU A 43 -31.49 -4.05 -15.35
C LEU A 43 -31.46 -2.89 -14.36
N LEU A 44 -32.59 -2.25 -14.08
CA LEU A 44 -32.69 -1.20 -13.06
C LEU A 44 -32.41 -1.73 -11.66
N GLY A 45 -32.88 -2.94 -11.33
CA GLY A 45 -32.54 -3.63 -10.11
C GLY A 45 -31.05 -3.91 -10.00
N THR A 46 -30.42 -4.40 -11.07
CA THR A 46 -28.97 -4.63 -11.16
C THR A 46 -28.19 -3.32 -10.99
N ALA A 47 -28.65 -2.23 -11.60
CA ALA A 47 -28.03 -0.91 -11.45
C ALA A 47 -28.12 -0.41 -10.01
N GLY A 48 -29.26 -0.58 -9.34
CA GLY A 48 -29.45 -0.25 -7.92
C GLY A 48 -28.52 -1.03 -7.01
N ASP A 49 -28.38 -2.33 -7.23
CA ASP A 49 -27.46 -3.19 -6.47
C ASP A 49 -25.99 -2.79 -6.69
N SER A 50 -25.64 -2.48 -7.93
CA SER A 50 -24.30 -1.99 -8.29
C SER A 50 -23.99 -0.65 -7.61
N LEU A 51 -24.96 0.27 -7.58
CA LEU A 51 -24.81 1.55 -6.90
C LEU A 51 -24.60 1.38 -5.39
N ALA A 52 -25.38 0.51 -4.75
CA ALA A 52 -25.22 0.18 -3.33
C ALA A 52 -23.84 -0.44 -3.03
N LYS A 53 -23.35 -1.26 -3.94
CA LYS A 53 -22.00 -1.85 -3.84
C LYS A 53 -20.90 -0.78 -3.97
N ALA A 54 -21.07 0.18 -4.87
CA ALA A 54 -20.14 1.32 -4.99
C ALA A 54 -20.09 2.14 -3.70
N GLU A 55 -21.27 2.38 -3.07
CA GLU A 55 -21.36 3.05 -1.75
C GLU A 55 -20.60 2.29 -0.67
N ALA A 56 -20.73 0.97 -0.62
CA ALA A 56 -20.02 0.14 0.35
C ALA A 56 -18.50 0.27 0.19
N TYR A 57 -17.99 0.19 -1.02
CA TYR A 57 -16.55 0.39 -1.30
C TYR A 57 -16.08 1.81 -0.94
N ASN A 58 -16.88 2.83 -1.22
CA ASN A 58 -16.54 4.20 -0.85
C ASN A 58 -16.49 4.39 0.67
N LYS A 59 -17.43 3.82 1.41
CA LYS A 59 -17.43 3.82 2.88
C LYS A 59 -16.20 3.11 3.45
N GLU A 60 -15.77 2.01 2.85
CA GLU A 60 -14.54 1.34 3.24
C GLU A 60 -13.31 2.22 2.98
N TRP A 61 -13.23 2.87 1.82
CA TRP A 61 -12.15 3.81 1.52
C TRP A 61 -12.06 4.95 2.54
N GLN A 62 -13.21 5.53 2.93
CA GLN A 62 -13.26 6.61 3.92
C GLN A 62 -12.76 6.20 5.31
N LYS A 63 -12.90 4.93 5.68
CA LYS A 63 -12.44 4.40 6.98
C LYS A 63 -10.93 4.11 7.02
N LEU A 64 -10.32 3.91 5.86
CA LEU A 64 -8.92 3.54 5.79
C LEU A 64 -8.02 4.74 6.09
N PRO A 65 -6.92 4.55 6.83
CA PRO A 65 -5.98 5.61 7.10
C PRO A 65 -5.34 6.11 5.81
N GLN A 66 -5.20 7.43 5.71
CA GLN A 66 -4.53 8.05 4.57
C GLN A 66 -3.03 7.77 4.60
N VAL A 67 -2.42 7.68 3.43
CA VAL A 67 -0.97 7.58 3.30
C VAL A 67 -0.34 8.88 3.80
N LYS A 68 0.73 8.76 4.58
CA LYS A 68 1.45 9.91 5.12
C LYS A 68 1.90 10.84 3.98
N GLY A 69 1.59 12.11 4.11
CA GLY A 69 1.91 13.13 3.12
C GLY A 69 0.84 13.33 2.04
N GLN A 70 -0.24 12.56 2.05
CA GLN A 70 -1.35 12.72 1.13
C GLN A 70 -2.06 14.06 1.36
N GLU A 71 -2.35 14.78 0.28
CA GLU A 71 -2.98 16.08 0.32
C GLU A 71 -4.47 15.96 0.64
N ALA A 72 -4.89 16.52 1.78
CA ALA A 72 -6.29 16.46 2.23
C ALA A 72 -7.25 17.10 1.22
N ALA A 73 -6.84 18.21 0.58
CA ALA A 73 -7.64 18.89 -0.43
C ALA A 73 -7.93 17.99 -1.65
N LEU A 74 -6.96 17.17 -2.08
CA LEU A 74 -7.15 16.24 -3.19
C LEU A 74 -8.06 15.08 -2.81
N THR A 75 -7.97 14.59 -1.58
CA THR A 75 -8.87 13.56 -1.05
C THR A 75 -10.30 14.08 -0.96
N ASP A 76 -10.51 15.32 -0.50
CA ASP A 76 -11.83 15.96 -0.44
C ASP A 76 -12.41 16.17 -1.84
N GLU A 77 -11.58 16.61 -2.79
CA GLU A 77 -11.97 16.77 -4.20
C GLU A 77 -12.37 15.44 -4.83
N MET A 78 -11.64 14.36 -4.51
CA MET A 78 -11.98 13.01 -4.94
C MET A 78 -13.35 12.58 -4.40
N GLN A 79 -13.61 12.77 -3.12
CA GLN A 79 -14.89 12.43 -2.51
C GLN A 79 -16.02 13.26 -3.11
N LYS A 80 -15.80 14.54 -3.36
CA LYS A 80 -16.79 15.43 -3.98
C LYS A 80 -17.15 14.98 -5.40
N SER A 81 -16.18 14.68 -6.22
CA SER A 81 -16.42 14.20 -7.60
C SER A 81 -17.08 12.82 -7.62
N TRP A 82 -16.72 11.94 -6.71
CA TRP A 82 -17.39 10.66 -6.52
C TRP A 82 -18.86 10.84 -6.14
N ASN A 83 -19.15 11.72 -5.19
CA ASN A 83 -20.51 12.03 -4.76
C ASN A 83 -21.36 12.59 -5.90
N GLN A 84 -20.78 13.44 -6.76
CA GLN A 84 -21.49 13.96 -7.94
C GLN A 84 -21.84 12.85 -8.92
N MET A 85 -20.94 11.95 -9.22
CA MET A 85 -21.21 10.81 -10.10
C MET A 85 -22.24 9.85 -9.48
N HIS A 86 -22.13 9.57 -8.19
CA HIS A 86 -23.10 8.77 -7.45
C HIS A 86 -24.51 9.37 -7.54
N GLU A 87 -24.65 10.68 -7.33
CA GLU A 87 -25.95 11.37 -7.40
C GLU A 87 -26.54 11.32 -8.81
N VAL A 88 -25.70 11.50 -9.84
CA VAL A 88 -26.15 11.37 -11.25
C VAL A 88 -26.63 9.95 -11.52
N MET A 89 -25.98 8.93 -10.99
CA MET A 89 -26.44 7.54 -11.14
C MET A 89 -27.73 7.27 -10.38
N ARG A 90 -27.85 7.78 -9.18
CA ARG A 90 -29.08 7.68 -8.38
C ARG A 90 -30.29 8.30 -9.10
N LEU A 91 -30.12 9.52 -9.60
CA LEU A 91 -31.13 10.23 -10.37
C LEU A 91 -31.45 9.53 -11.69
N SER A 92 -30.44 9.01 -12.38
CA SER A 92 -30.63 8.25 -13.62
C SER A 92 -31.54 7.05 -13.42
N ILE A 93 -31.31 6.26 -12.34
CA ILE A 93 -32.14 5.11 -11.99
C ILE A 93 -33.57 5.56 -11.63
N GLU A 94 -33.70 6.62 -10.85
CA GLU A 94 -34.99 7.17 -10.42
C GLU A 94 -35.83 7.63 -11.63
N TYR A 95 -35.24 8.42 -12.54
CA TYR A 95 -35.91 8.92 -13.72
C TYR A 95 -36.31 7.80 -14.69
N LEU A 96 -35.45 6.83 -14.90
CA LEU A 96 -35.74 5.69 -15.76
C LEU A 96 -36.85 4.80 -15.16
N ARG A 97 -36.90 4.62 -13.84
CA ARG A 97 -38.01 3.93 -13.17
C ARG A 97 -39.32 4.65 -13.32
N ALA A 98 -39.31 5.96 -13.32
CA ALA A 98 -40.49 6.82 -13.53
C ALA A 98 -40.86 7.01 -15.00
N ASP A 99 -40.20 6.32 -15.92
CA ASP A 99 -40.36 6.52 -17.39
C ASP A 99 -40.14 7.98 -17.82
N ASN A 100 -39.27 8.72 -17.08
CA ASN A 100 -38.92 10.11 -17.38
C ASN A 100 -37.61 10.18 -18.15
N TYR A 101 -37.66 9.76 -19.41
CA TYR A 101 -36.49 9.72 -20.27
C TYR A 101 -35.90 11.10 -20.53
N GLN A 102 -36.73 12.15 -20.60
CA GLN A 102 -36.27 13.51 -20.81
C GLN A 102 -35.39 13.99 -19.66
N ALA A 103 -35.85 13.83 -18.43
CA ALA A 103 -35.06 14.21 -17.25
C ALA A 103 -33.74 13.41 -17.18
N TYR A 104 -33.79 12.13 -17.54
CA TYR A 104 -32.56 11.32 -17.66
C TYR A 104 -31.60 11.91 -18.70
N GLY A 105 -32.10 12.30 -19.88
CA GLY A 105 -31.29 12.89 -20.96
C GLY A 105 -30.67 14.23 -20.60
N ASP A 106 -31.29 14.99 -19.69
CA ASP A 106 -30.77 16.27 -19.20
C ASP A 106 -29.65 16.12 -18.17
N LEU A 107 -29.43 14.91 -17.65
CA LEU A 107 -28.29 14.63 -16.78
C LEU A 107 -27.00 14.52 -17.59
N ASP A 108 -25.96 15.24 -17.20
CA ASP A 108 -24.64 15.13 -17.82
C ASP A 108 -23.77 14.07 -17.12
N ALA A 109 -24.11 12.81 -17.35
CA ALA A 109 -23.39 11.68 -16.78
C ALA A 109 -21.95 11.57 -17.32
N GLN A 110 -21.73 11.97 -18.57
CA GLN A 110 -20.38 11.94 -19.16
C GLN A 110 -19.46 12.94 -18.47
N GLN A 111 -19.93 14.17 -18.23
CA GLN A 111 -19.14 15.19 -17.53
C GLN A 111 -18.84 14.77 -16.10
N ALA A 112 -19.82 14.22 -15.38
CA ALA A 112 -19.62 13.73 -14.01
C ALA A 112 -18.59 12.59 -13.95
N GLN A 113 -18.61 11.68 -14.93
CA GLN A 113 -17.62 10.61 -15.04
C GLN A 113 -16.23 11.13 -15.37
N ASP A 114 -16.12 12.03 -16.34
CA ASP A 114 -14.85 12.62 -16.76
C ASP A 114 -14.18 13.37 -15.59
N ASP A 115 -14.97 14.16 -14.84
CA ASP A 115 -14.48 14.87 -13.66
C ASP A 115 -13.99 13.92 -12.58
N MET A 116 -14.76 12.88 -12.28
CA MET A 116 -14.39 11.86 -11.30
C MET A 116 -13.11 11.13 -11.70
N GLU A 117 -13.01 10.68 -12.95
CA GLU A 117 -11.84 9.96 -13.46
C GLU A 117 -10.57 10.83 -13.48
N ALA A 118 -10.71 12.13 -13.82
CA ALA A 118 -9.58 13.07 -13.78
C ALA A 118 -9.04 13.25 -12.37
N VAL A 119 -9.90 13.46 -11.39
CA VAL A 119 -9.50 13.57 -9.97
C VAL A 119 -8.95 12.26 -9.44
N TYR A 120 -9.57 11.14 -9.79
CA TYR A 120 -9.09 9.81 -9.42
C TYR A 120 -7.67 9.54 -9.93
N ASN A 121 -7.39 9.89 -11.18
CA ASN A 121 -6.06 9.70 -11.76
C ASN A 121 -5.00 10.57 -11.04
N ARG A 122 -5.32 11.81 -10.69
CA ARG A 122 -4.42 12.67 -9.90
C ARG A 122 -4.19 12.10 -8.50
N TRP A 123 -5.24 11.69 -7.81
CA TRP A 123 -5.14 11.10 -6.49
C TRP A 123 -4.29 9.82 -6.51
N ARG A 124 -4.52 8.96 -7.49
CA ARG A 124 -3.77 7.70 -7.65
C ARG A 124 -2.29 7.95 -7.94
N ALA A 125 -1.97 8.93 -8.79
CA ALA A 125 -0.60 9.29 -9.11
C ALA A 125 0.15 9.82 -7.88
N GLU A 126 -0.47 10.70 -7.09
CA GLU A 126 0.10 11.19 -5.83
C GLU A 126 0.31 10.05 -4.84
N ASN A 127 -0.69 9.21 -4.64
CA ASN A 127 -0.63 8.07 -3.74
C ASN A 127 0.49 7.09 -4.12
N ASN A 128 0.66 6.80 -5.41
CA ASN A 128 1.75 5.96 -5.91
C ASN A 128 3.12 6.58 -5.64
N THR A 129 3.26 7.90 -5.82
CA THR A 129 4.51 8.61 -5.53
C THR A 129 4.86 8.53 -4.04
N LEU A 130 3.88 8.74 -3.17
CA LEU A 130 4.07 8.66 -1.72
C LEU A 130 4.41 7.25 -1.25
N LEU A 131 3.75 6.23 -1.79
CA LEU A 131 4.06 4.84 -1.47
C LEU A 131 5.46 4.43 -1.93
N LYS A 132 5.88 4.90 -3.11
CA LYS A 132 7.24 4.67 -3.61
C LYS A 132 8.27 5.33 -2.71
N ALA A 133 8.09 6.59 -2.33
CA ALA A 133 8.98 7.31 -1.42
C ALA A 133 9.07 6.62 -0.05
N ALA A 134 7.95 6.17 0.51
CA ALA A 134 7.93 5.42 1.77
C ALA A 134 8.68 4.07 1.68
N THR A 135 8.58 3.39 0.53
CA THR A 135 9.31 2.14 0.29
C THR A 135 10.81 2.39 0.18
N GLU A 136 11.22 3.44 -0.52
CA GLU A 136 12.64 3.84 -0.66
C GLU A 136 13.22 4.26 0.70
N GLU A 137 12.48 5.01 1.51
CA GLU A 137 12.88 5.39 2.88
C GLU A 137 13.07 4.16 3.77
N ASN A 138 12.14 3.20 3.74
CA ASN A 138 12.25 1.95 4.47
C ASN A 138 13.47 1.14 4.03
N GLN A 139 13.75 1.10 2.73
CA GLN A 139 14.86 0.35 2.19
C GLN A 139 16.22 0.98 2.57
N SER A 140 16.30 2.31 2.58
CA SER A 140 17.49 3.03 3.03
C SER A 140 17.72 2.84 4.54
N SER A 141 16.67 2.91 5.34
CA SER A 141 16.73 2.67 6.80
C SER A 141 17.18 1.25 7.12
N PHE A 142 16.69 0.25 6.37
CA PHE A 142 17.10 -1.14 6.52
C PHE A 142 18.58 -1.32 6.18
N THR A 143 19.04 -0.73 5.09
CA THR A 143 20.44 -0.76 4.68
C THR A 143 21.36 -0.09 5.71
N GLN A 144 20.95 1.06 6.25
CA GLN A 144 21.70 1.74 7.32
C GLN A 144 21.78 0.88 8.59
N MET A 145 20.70 0.21 8.96
CA MET A 145 20.70 -0.70 10.10
C MET A 145 21.64 -1.89 9.89
N GLN A 146 21.68 -2.46 8.69
CA GLN A 146 22.61 -3.53 8.35
C GLN A 146 24.08 -3.09 8.45
N TRP A 147 24.41 -1.90 7.97
CA TRP A 147 25.75 -1.34 8.07
C TRP A 147 26.15 -1.10 9.54
N ARG A 148 25.27 -0.56 10.36
CA ARG A 148 25.51 -0.39 11.80
C ARG A 148 25.74 -1.71 12.52
N LEU A 149 24.97 -2.74 12.19
CA LEU A 149 25.19 -4.08 12.74
C LEU A 149 26.53 -4.67 12.31
N ALA A 150 26.93 -4.46 11.06
CA ALA A 150 28.24 -4.88 10.56
C ALA A 150 29.40 -4.15 11.29
N GLU A 151 29.27 -2.84 11.54
CA GLU A 151 30.25 -2.06 12.32
C GLU A 151 30.39 -2.58 13.75
N ILE A 152 29.26 -2.87 14.42
CA ILE A 152 29.26 -3.44 15.78
C ILE A 152 29.92 -4.80 15.79
N LEU A 153 29.63 -5.66 14.81
CA LEU A 153 30.26 -6.97 14.69
C LEU A 153 31.76 -6.88 14.50
N LEU A 154 32.22 -5.98 13.64
CA LEU A 154 33.65 -5.72 13.43
C LEU A 154 34.34 -5.21 14.71
N ALA A 155 33.69 -4.32 15.45
CA ALA A 155 34.19 -3.84 16.74
C ALA A 155 34.34 -4.96 17.76
N VAL A 156 33.35 -5.86 17.86
CA VAL A 156 33.41 -7.04 18.73
C VAL A 156 34.56 -7.97 18.34
N ILE A 157 34.73 -8.23 17.04
CA ILE A 157 35.83 -9.06 16.54
C ILE A 157 37.20 -8.43 16.90
N ALA A 158 37.32 -7.11 16.70
CA ALA A 158 38.56 -6.37 17.03
C ALA A 158 38.90 -6.50 18.53
N VAL A 159 37.88 -6.35 19.42
CA VAL A 159 38.06 -6.53 20.86
C VAL A 159 38.50 -7.96 21.20
N LEU A 160 37.89 -8.97 20.58
CA LEU A 160 38.27 -10.38 20.81
C LEU A 160 39.72 -10.66 20.34
N VAL A 161 40.12 -10.09 19.22
CA VAL A 161 41.51 -10.21 18.72
C VAL A 161 42.51 -9.57 19.70
N VAL A 162 42.18 -8.39 20.22
CA VAL A 162 43.03 -7.69 21.23
C VAL A 162 43.15 -8.50 22.51
N ILE A 163 42.03 -9.05 22.99
CA ILE A 163 42.03 -9.93 24.16
C ILE A 163 42.87 -11.17 23.92
N TRP A 164 42.75 -11.81 22.77
CA TRP A 164 43.54 -12.99 22.44
C TRP A 164 45.03 -12.67 22.37
N GLN A 165 45.43 -11.60 21.66
CA GLN A 165 46.82 -11.18 21.63
C GLN A 165 47.36 -10.85 23.01
N GLY A 166 46.59 -10.18 23.86
CA GLY A 166 46.94 -9.89 25.24
C GLY A 166 47.16 -11.16 26.06
N LEU A 167 46.28 -12.15 25.92
CA LEU A 167 46.44 -13.46 26.57
C LEU A 167 47.67 -14.21 26.08
N GLN A 168 47.95 -14.19 24.80
CA GLN A 168 49.16 -14.83 24.26
C GLN A 168 50.44 -14.17 24.79
N HIS A 169 50.51 -12.85 24.79
CA HIS A 169 51.70 -12.12 25.21
C HIS A 169 51.92 -12.08 26.73
N LEU A 170 50.83 -11.97 27.51
CA LEU A 170 50.91 -11.76 28.95
C LEU A 170 50.86 -13.06 29.76
N LEU A 171 50.20 -14.08 29.26
CA LEU A 171 50.01 -15.37 30.01
C LEU A 171 50.67 -16.54 29.36
N LEU A 172 50.51 -16.78 28.06
CA LEU A 172 50.99 -17.99 27.41
C LEU A 172 52.50 -18.01 27.15
N LYS A 173 53.11 -16.88 26.75
CA LYS A 173 54.55 -16.81 26.55
C LYS A 173 55.35 -16.96 27.85
N PRO A 174 55.02 -16.26 28.96
CA PRO A 174 55.68 -16.49 30.25
C PRO A 174 55.49 -17.91 30.78
N LEU A 175 54.27 -18.48 30.63
CA LEU A 175 54.03 -19.86 31.05
C LEU A 175 54.85 -20.89 30.27
N HIS A 176 55.00 -20.73 28.96
CA HIS A 176 55.87 -21.57 28.16
C HIS A 176 57.34 -21.48 28.60
N SER A 177 57.81 -20.28 28.88
CA SER A 177 59.19 -20.03 29.38
C SER A 177 59.39 -20.70 30.70
N ILE A 178 58.42 -20.62 31.63
CA ILE A 178 58.49 -21.29 32.95
C ILE A 178 58.48 -22.82 32.79
N MET A 179 57.62 -23.34 31.89
CA MET A 179 57.58 -24.79 31.63
C MET A 179 58.89 -25.30 31.01
N ASP A 180 59.51 -24.55 30.12
CA ASP A 180 60.80 -24.94 29.55
C ASP A 180 61.90 -24.93 30.59
N HIS A 181 61.92 -23.99 31.52
CA HIS A 181 62.83 -23.94 32.65
C HIS A 181 62.61 -25.14 33.59
N ILE A 182 61.37 -25.50 33.91
CA ILE A 182 61.04 -26.67 34.73
C ILE A 182 61.50 -27.95 34.04
N ARG A 183 61.34 -28.06 32.70
CA ARG A 183 61.79 -29.20 31.93
C ARG A 183 63.35 -29.31 31.94
N ALA A 184 64.01 -28.17 31.80
CA ALA A 184 65.48 -28.15 31.85
C ALA A 184 66.00 -28.57 33.22
N ILE A 185 65.39 -28.09 34.32
CA ILE A 185 65.74 -28.52 35.69
C ILE A 185 65.47 -30.00 35.91
N ALA A 186 64.32 -30.51 35.43
CA ALA A 186 64.00 -31.93 35.50
C ALA A 186 64.94 -32.84 34.69
N GLY A 187 65.59 -32.27 33.62
CA GLY A 187 66.65 -32.92 32.84
C GLY A 187 68.04 -32.83 33.44
N GLY A 188 68.21 -32.20 34.61
CA GLY A 188 69.51 -32.11 35.33
C GLY A 188 70.36 -30.85 35.04
N ASP A 189 69.82 -29.88 34.30
CA ASP A 189 70.47 -28.61 34.04
C ASP A 189 70.10 -27.55 35.11
N LEU A 190 71.01 -27.36 36.08
CA LEU A 190 70.86 -26.47 37.23
C LEU A 190 71.50 -25.06 36.96
N THR A 191 71.91 -24.77 35.73
CA THR A 191 72.68 -23.57 35.41
C THR A 191 71.83 -22.40 34.88
N GLN A 192 70.50 -22.58 34.71
CA GLN A 192 69.58 -21.57 34.17
C GLN A 192 69.04 -20.62 35.26
N GLU A 193 69.22 -19.29 35.05
CA GLU A 193 68.58 -18.30 35.90
C GLU A 193 67.12 -18.09 35.51
N ILE A 194 66.23 -18.04 36.51
CA ILE A 194 64.79 -17.70 36.31
C ILE A 194 64.70 -16.18 36.26
N ALA A 195 64.44 -15.63 35.08
CA ALA A 195 64.10 -14.24 34.93
C ALA A 195 62.64 -14.04 35.41
N ILE A 196 62.44 -13.24 36.43
CA ILE A 196 61.10 -12.82 36.95
C ILE A 196 60.70 -11.55 36.26
#